data_0d66f86868d0e1d51d740104ef838004
#
_entry.id   0d66f86868d0e1d51d740104ef838004
#
_cell.length_a   1.000
_cell.length_b   1.000
_cell.length_c   1.000
_cell.angle_alpha   90.00
_cell.angle_beta   90.00
_cell.angle_gamma   90.00
#
_symmetry.space_group_name_H-M   'P 1'
#
loop_
_entity.id
_entity.type
_entity.pdbx_description
1 polymer ?
#
loop_
_entity_poly.entity_id
_entity_poly.type
_entity_poly.pdbx_seq_one_letter_code
_entity_poly.pdbx_strand_id
1 'polypeptide(L)'
;MYKISNVHIHSIAACVPKNTIKNIANDNNSKVIKSIGVKMRHVVNDDQSAMDLCIAAAQGIFDQTPLNAEDIGAVIFVSQTPEYQLPATACIIQNILGISNDTIAYDVNLGCSGYTHGLFLASGLIQSGVENILLLTGDTISKAIDKNDNSTSLLFGDAGCATILTRKKNSSISCVLGVDGSGFEAIII
;
A
#
# COMPACT_ATOMS: atom_id res chain seq x y z
N MET A 1 6.53 -21.06 -9.03
CA MET A 1 6.60 -19.85 -9.86
C MET A 1 5.32 -19.73 -10.65
N TYR A 2 4.64 -18.58 -10.57
CA TYR A 2 3.41 -18.29 -11.30
C TYR A 2 3.74 -17.32 -12.44
N LYS A 3 3.14 -17.53 -13.61
CA LYS A 3 3.22 -16.61 -14.75
C LYS A 3 1.80 -16.25 -15.16
N ILE A 4 1.50 -14.97 -15.15
CA ILE A 4 0.18 -14.43 -15.49
C ILE A 4 0.33 -13.56 -16.74
N SER A 5 -0.35 -13.94 -17.80
CA SER A 5 -0.25 -13.28 -19.11
C SER A 5 -1.23 -12.11 -19.22
N ASN A 6 -0.96 -11.20 -20.16
CA ASN A 6 -1.80 -10.07 -20.51
C ASN A 6 -2.08 -9.12 -19.34
N VAL A 7 -1.13 -8.96 -18.44
CA VAL A 7 -1.18 -8.03 -17.30
C VAL A 7 -0.04 -7.04 -17.40
N HIS A 8 -0.35 -5.77 -17.18
CA HIS A 8 0.59 -4.66 -17.26
C HIS A 8 0.38 -3.68 -16.11
N ILE A 9 1.47 -3.23 -15.49
CA ILE A 9 1.44 -2.08 -14.61
C ILE A 9 1.40 -0.83 -15.48
N HIS A 10 0.27 -0.12 -15.45
CA HIS A 10 0.06 1.07 -16.27
C HIS A 10 0.71 2.30 -15.64
N SER A 11 0.46 2.53 -14.35
CA SER A 11 0.95 3.70 -13.61
C SER A 11 1.18 3.37 -12.14
N ILE A 12 2.11 4.10 -11.54
CA ILE A 12 2.38 4.06 -10.11
C ILE A 12 2.55 5.50 -9.63
N ALA A 13 1.94 5.83 -8.49
CA ALA A 13 2.18 7.05 -7.76
C ALA A 13 2.31 6.76 -6.27
N ALA A 14 3.03 7.62 -5.56
CA ALA A 14 3.17 7.53 -4.11
C ALA A 14 2.90 8.89 -3.48
N CYS A 15 2.34 8.86 -2.28
CA CYS A 15 2.13 10.03 -1.45
C CYS A 15 2.77 9.79 -0.08
N VAL A 16 3.51 10.77 0.40
CA VAL A 16 4.10 10.78 1.74
C VAL A 16 3.62 11.99 2.53
N PRO A 17 3.49 11.88 3.85
CA PRO A 17 3.14 13.03 4.70
C PRO A 17 4.13 14.19 4.54
N LYS A 18 3.66 15.41 4.76
CA LYS A 18 4.53 16.60 4.76
C LYS A 18 5.45 16.65 5.97
N ASN A 19 4.98 16.15 7.13
CA ASN A 19 5.77 16.14 8.34
C ASN A 19 6.92 15.17 8.25
N THR A 20 8.07 15.60 8.77
CA THR A 20 9.28 14.78 8.84
C THR A 20 9.86 14.77 10.24
N ILE A 21 10.35 13.62 10.67
CA ILE A 21 11.11 13.44 11.91
C ILE A 21 12.53 13.02 11.55
N LYS A 22 13.50 13.80 12.03
CA LYS A 22 14.93 13.45 11.91
C LYS A 22 15.31 12.46 12.99
N ASN A 23 16.04 11.42 12.63
CA ASN A 23 16.67 10.51 13.56
C ASN A 23 17.97 11.12 14.07
N ILE A 24 17.95 11.70 15.28
CA ILE A 24 19.11 12.32 15.89
C ILE A 24 19.84 11.28 16.73
N ALA A 25 21.13 11.06 16.41
CA ALA A 25 21.96 10.11 17.12
C ALA A 25 22.29 10.61 18.54
N ASN A 26 22.22 9.70 19.51
CA ASN A 26 22.66 9.87 20.90
C ASN A 26 23.33 8.57 21.38
N ASP A 27 23.78 8.54 22.62
CA ASP A 27 24.52 7.39 23.18
C ASP A 27 23.70 6.08 23.16
N ASN A 28 22.36 6.17 23.24
CA ASN A 28 21.46 5.01 23.31
C ASN A 28 21.04 4.48 21.93
N ASN A 29 21.10 5.29 20.88
CA ASN A 29 20.54 4.93 19.57
C ASN A 29 21.53 5.04 18.39
N SER A 30 22.72 5.56 18.59
CA SER A 30 23.70 5.84 17.53
C SER A 30 24.06 4.59 16.71
N LYS A 31 24.18 3.42 17.37
CA LYS A 31 24.48 2.15 16.68
C LYS A 31 23.30 1.71 15.80
N VAL A 32 22.06 1.87 16.30
CA VAL A 32 20.83 1.53 15.58
C VAL A 32 20.70 2.42 14.35
N ILE A 33 20.80 3.74 14.50
CA ILE A 33 20.72 4.69 13.39
C ILE A 33 21.76 4.40 12.32
N LYS A 34 23.00 4.08 12.71
CA LYS A 34 24.06 3.71 11.79
C LYS A 34 23.75 2.41 11.04
N SER A 35 23.15 1.43 11.70
CA SER A 35 22.81 0.14 11.12
C SER A 35 21.63 0.24 10.13
N ILE A 36 20.56 0.95 10.49
CA ILE A 36 19.36 1.09 9.65
C ILE A 36 19.57 2.08 8.49
N GLY A 37 20.45 3.07 8.63
CA GLY A 37 20.74 4.06 7.60
C GLY A 37 19.64 5.11 7.38
N VAL A 38 18.52 5.07 8.10
CA VAL A 38 17.41 6.00 7.99
C VAL A 38 17.73 7.29 8.71
N LYS A 39 17.84 8.39 7.97
CA LYS A 39 18.16 9.71 8.53
C LYS A 39 16.93 10.54 8.88
N MET A 40 15.85 10.33 8.15
CA MET A 40 14.59 11.09 8.26
C MET A 40 13.43 10.22 7.85
N ARG A 41 12.29 10.39 8.49
CA ARG A 41 11.05 9.65 8.22
C ARG A 41 9.92 10.65 8.00
N HIS A 42 9.04 10.37 7.04
CA HIS A 42 7.77 11.04 6.91
C HIS A 42 6.76 10.40 7.85
N VAL A 43 6.00 11.21 8.58
CA VAL A 43 4.98 10.72 9.53
C VAL A 43 3.71 11.55 9.40
N VAL A 44 2.57 10.88 9.51
CA VAL A 44 1.24 11.55 9.45
C VAL A 44 0.97 12.40 10.69
N ASN A 45 0.06 13.34 10.54
CA ASN A 45 -0.62 13.97 11.67
C ASN A 45 -1.67 13.01 12.26
N ASP A 46 -2.21 13.34 13.43
CA ASP A 46 -3.20 12.51 14.11
C ASP A 46 -4.49 12.30 13.30
N ASP A 47 -4.88 13.28 12.49
CA ASP A 47 -6.06 13.31 11.63
C ASP A 47 -5.85 12.71 10.23
N GLN A 48 -4.66 12.23 9.89
CA GLN A 48 -4.33 11.68 8.57
C GLN A 48 -4.10 10.17 8.66
N SER A 49 -4.60 9.41 7.70
CA SER A 49 -4.55 7.94 7.65
C SER A 49 -3.81 7.41 6.43
N ALA A 50 -3.59 6.09 6.40
CA ALA A 50 -3.07 5.39 5.22
C ALA A 50 -4.02 5.52 4.02
N MET A 51 -5.34 5.52 4.29
CA MET A 51 -6.37 5.75 3.28
C MET A 51 -6.19 7.10 2.59
N ASP A 52 -6.00 8.19 3.35
CA ASP A 52 -5.82 9.53 2.79
C ASP A 52 -4.61 9.63 1.87
N LEU A 53 -3.49 9.00 2.27
CA LEU A 53 -2.28 8.96 1.45
C LEU A 53 -2.49 8.16 0.16
N CYS A 54 -3.20 7.03 0.24
CA CYS A 54 -3.53 6.22 -0.93
C CYS A 54 -4.49 6.92 -1.88
N ILE A 55 -5.50 7.64 -1.36
CA ILE A 55 -6.43 8.46 -2.16
C ILE A 55 -5.66 9.55 -2.89
N ALA A 56 -4.77 10.28 -2.19
CA ALA A 56 -3.96 11.32 -2.80
C ALA A 56 -3.04 10.76 -3.91
N ALA A 57 -2.47 9.57 -3.72
CA ALA A 57 -1.68 8.90 -4.74
C ALA A 57 -2.52 8.49 -5.95
N ALA A 58 -3.74 7.95 -5.74
CA ALA A 58 -4.67 7.58 -6.81
C ALA A 58 -5.11 8.81 -7.62
N GLN A 59 -5.47 9.90 -6.95
CA GLN A 59 -5.81 11.17 -7.56
C GLN A 59 -4.67 11.69 -8.45
N GLY A 60 -3.44 11.61 -7.97
CA GLY A 60 -2.26 11.98 -8.76
C GLY A 60 -2.07 11.15 -10.04
N ILE A 61 -2.52 9.89 -10.07
CA ILE A 61 -2.57 9.10 -11.30
C ILE A 61 -3.67 9.59 -12.23
N PHE A 62 -4.89 9.79 -11.72
CA PHE A 62 -6.02 10.25 -12.53
C PHE A 62 -5.75 11.63 -13.17
N ASP A 63 -5.07 12.54 -12.45
CA ASP A 63 -4.71 13.86 -12.96
C ASP A 63 -3.65 13.83 -14.10
N GLN A 64 -2.86 12.75 -14.20
CA GLN A 64 -1.72 12.64 -15.09
C GLN A 64 -1.89 11.60 -16.21
N THR A 65 -3.00 10.86 -16.21
CA THR A 65 -3.27 9.80 -17.20
C THR A 65 -4.68 9.98 -17.78
N PRO A 66 -5.00 9.36 -18.93
CA PRO A 66 -6.34 9.39 -19.49
C PRO A 66 -7.34 8.51 -18.73
N LEU A 67 -6.88 7.68 -17.77
CA LEU A 67 -7.74 6.87 -16.92
C LEU A 67 -8.39 7.72 -15.85
N ASN A 68 -9.65 7.43 -15.56
CA ASN A 68 -10.42 8.08 -14.50
C ASN A 68 -11.11 7.06 -13.60
N ALA A 69 -11.82 7.53 -12.59
CA ALA A 69 -12.48 6.67 -11.61
C ALA A 69 -13.51 5.69 -12.23
N GLU A 70 -14.20 6.09 -13.28
CA GLU A 70 -15.24 5.27 -13.95
C GLU A 70 -14.63 4.06 -14.68
N ASP A 71 -13.33 4.12 -15.03
CA ASP A 71 -12.62 3.04 -15.72
C ASP A 71 -12.19 1.91 -14.77
N ILE A 72 -12.30 2.12 -13.45
CA ILE A 72 -11.81 1.17 -12.43
C ILE A 72 -12.85 0.09 -12.14
N GLY A 73 -12.52 -1.16 -12.42
CA GLY A 73 -13.37 -2.32 -12.16
C GLY A 73 -13.09 -3.03 -10.83
N ALA A 74 -11.96 -2.76 -10.18
CA ALA A 74 -11.68 -3.28 -8.83
C ALA A 74 -10.77 -2.34 -8.04
N VAL A 75 -11.02 -2.25 -6.72
CA VAL A 75 -10.18 -1.58 -5.72
C VAL A 75 -9.68 -2.61 -4.73
N ILE A 76 -8.37 -2.75 -4.59
CA ILE A 76 -7.71 -3.59 -3.59
C ILE A 76 -6.91 -2.66 -2.68
N PHE A 77 -7.22 -2.66 -1.38
CA PHE A 77 -6.46 -1.92 -0.39
C PHE A 77 -5.66 -2.88 0.49
N VAL A 78 -4.35 -2.77 0.45
CA VAL A 78 -3.41 -3.60 1.22
C VAL A 78 -2.82 -2.74 2.34
N SER A 79 -3.14 -3.08 3.58
CA SER A 79 -2.69 -2.32 4.75
C SER A 79 -2.74 -3.17 6.02
N GLN A 80 -1.85 -2.88 6.97
CA GLN A 80 -1.91 -3.35 8.35
C GLN A 80 -2.50 -2.29 9.30
N THR A 81 -2.73 -1.08 8.79
CA THR A 81 -3.32 0.05 9.53
C THR A 81 -4.56 0.60 8.81
N PRO A 82 -5.58 -0.26 8.54
CA PRO A 82 -6.81 0.19 7.89
C PRO A 82 -7.55 1.18 8.78
N GLU A 83 -8.39 2.02 8.18
CA GLU A 83 -9.17 3.04 8.90
C GLU A 83 -10.12 2.41 9.92
N TYR A 84 -10.78 1.32 9.52
CA TYR A 84 -11.70 0.54 10.34
C TYR A 84 -11.49 -0.96 10.11
N GLN A 85 -11.87 -1.76 11.09
CA GLN A 85 -12.01 -3.21 10.88
C GLN A 85 -13.27 -3.55 10.07
N LEU A 86 -14.28 -2.69 10.12
CA LEU A 86 -15.52 -2.78 9.36
C LEU A 86 -16.13 -1.36 9.25
N PRO A 87 -16.52 -0.92 8.06
CA PRO A 87 -16.42 -1.60 6.76
C PRO A 87 -15.00 -1.69 6.23
N ALA A 88 -14.79 -2.48 5.15
CA ALA A 88 -13.51 -2.49 4.44
C ALA A 88 -13.16 -1.07 3.94
N THR A 89 -11.92 -0.66 4.12
CA THR A 89 -11.43 0.67 3.71
C THR A 89 -11.52 0.86 2.20
N ALA A 90 -11.33 -0.19 1.42
CA ALA A 90 -11.51 -0.16 -0.04
C ALA A 90 -12.92 0.30 -0.47
N CYS A 91 -13.97 -0.05 0.29
CA CYS A 91 -15.34 0.41 0.03
C CYS A 91 -15.49 1.92 0.27
N ILE A 92 -14.81 2.45 1.29
CA ILE A 92 -14.81 3.88 1.60
C ILE A 92 -14.06 4.63 0.49
N ILE A 93 -12.89 4.12 0.07
CA ILE A 93 -12.07 4.68 -1.01
C ILE A 93 -12.85 4.70 -2.32
N GLN A 94 -13.58 3.61 -2.64
CA GLN A 94 -14.43 3.53 -3.83
C GLN A 94 -15.40 4.71 -3.89
N ASN A 95 -16.09 4.98 -2.78
CA ASN A 95 -17.06 6.08 -2.70
C ASN A 95 -16.38 7.46 -2.79
N ILE A 96 -15.26 7.68 -2.06
CA ILE A 96 -14.56 8.98 -2.05
C ILE A 96 -14.00 9.32 -3.42
N LEU A 97 -13.47 8.34 -4.15
CA LEU A 97 -12.93 8.53 -5.50
C LEU A 97 -13.99 8.59 -6.59
N GLY A 98 -15.28 8.36 -6.27
CA GLY A 98 -16.36 8.34 -7.25
C GLY A 98 -16.30 7.16 -8.23
N ILE A 99 -15.70 6.05 -7.80
CA ILE A 99 -15.63 4.81 -8.59
C ILE A 99 -17.02 4.17 -8.62
N SER A 100 -17.38 3.52 -9.74
CA SER A 100 -18.70 2.91 -9.94
C SER A 100 -19.10 1.94 -8.82
N ASN A 101 -20.40 1.86 -8.52
CA ASN A 101 -20.95 0.89 -7.58
C ASN A 101 -20.88 -0.57 -8.06
N ASP A 102 -20.63 -0.80 -9.36
CA ASP A 102 -20.43 -2.13 -9.94
C ASP A 102 -18.98 -2.64 -9.76
N THR A 103 -18.17 -1.91 -8.99
CA THR A 103 -16.76 -2.21 -8.74
C THR A 103 -16.57 -3.21 -7.60
N ILE A 104 -15.64 -4.13 -7.75
CA ILE A 104 -15.19 -5.03 -6.69
C ILE A 104 -14.29 -4.24 -5.72
N ALA A 105 -14.55 -4.30 -4.40
CA ALA A 105 -13.75 -3.61 -3.40
C ALA A 105 -13.51 -4.49 -2.17
N TYR A 106 -12.25 -4.66 -1.75
CA TYR A 106 -11.89 -5.39 -0.52
C TYR A 106 -10.50 -5.00 0.00
N ASP A 107 -10.31 -5.21 1.30
CA ASP A 107 -9.03 -5.04 1.98
C ASP A 107 -8.24 -6.35 2.04
N VAL A 108 -6.92 -6.23 2.10
CA VAL A 108 -5.97 -7.32 2.29
C VAL A 108 -5.04 -6.97 3.45
N ASN A 109 -5.10 -7.76 4.52
CA ASN A 109 -4.22 -7.57 5.68
C ASN A 109 -2.87 -8.27 5.44
N LEU A 110 -1.95 -7.56 4.80
CA LEU A 110 -0.57 -8.02 4.59
C LEU A 110 0.39 -6.83 4.75
N GLY A 111 1.52 -7.08 5.39
CA GLY A 111 2.59 -6.08 5.59
C GLY A 111 3.63 -6.08 4.48
N CYS A 112 4.89 -6.38 4.81
CA CYS A 112 6.06 -6.20 3.96
C CYS A 112 5.97 -6.84 2.57
N SER A 113 5.30 -7.99 2.43
CA SER A 113 5.07 -8.66 1.15
C SER A 113 3.74 -8.28 0.48
N GLY A 114 2.97 -7.37 1.09
CA GLY A 114 1.61 -7.01 0.68
C GLY A 114 1.52 -6.54 -0.76
N TYR A 115 2.45 -5.69 -1.20
CA TYR A 115 2.48 -5.21 -2.57
C TYR A 115 2.59 -6.34 -3.60
N THR A 116 3.51 -7.29 -3.38
CA THR A 116 3.70 -8.41 -4.32
C THR A 116 2.51 -9.36 -4.34
N HIS A 117 1.88 -9.61 -3.19
CA HIS A 117 0.63 -10.37 -3.12
C HIS A 117 -0.54 -9.60 -3.74
N GLY A 118 -0.63 -8.30 -3.53
CA GLY A 118 -1.61 -7.42 -4.16
C GLY A 118 -1.51 -7.43 -5.69
N LEU A 119 -0.30 -7.38 -6.23
CA LEU A 119 -0.05 -7.53 -7.67
C LEU A 119 -0.56 -8.88 -8.21
N PHE A 120 -0.35 -9.96 -7.46
CA PHE A 120 -0.83 -11.29 -7.84
C PHE A 120 -2.36 -11.36 -7.82
N LEU A 121 -3.01 -10.86 -6.77
CA LEU A 121 -4.47 -10.79 -6.65
C LEU A 121 -5.08 -9.95 -7.79
N ALA A 122 -4.57 -8.75 -8.02
CA ALA A 122 -5.00 -7.88 -9.11
C ALA A 122 -4.83 -8.57 -10.47
N SER A 123 -3.71 -9.26 -10.67
CA SER A 123 -3.47 -10.03 -11.91
C SER A 123 -4.50 -11.15 -12.09
N GLY A 124 -4.93 -11.81 -11.01
CA GLY A 124 -5.98 -12.81 -11.02
C GLY A 124 -7.34 -12.24 -11.45
N LEU A 125 -7.70 -11.05 -10.95
CA LEU A 125 -8.92 -10.35 -11.36
C LEU A 125 -8.89 -9.95 -12.84
N ILE A 126 -7.74 -9.52 -13.37
CA ILE A 126 -7.58 -9.27 -14.80
C ILE A 126 -7.82 -10.55 -15.63
N GLN A 127 -7.36 -11.72 -15.15
CA GLN A 127 -7.65 -13.00 -15.81
C GLN A 127 -9.14 -13.35 -15.77
N SER A 128 -9.86 -12.92 -14.73
CA SER A 128 -11.30 -13.13 -14.57
C SER A 128 -12.15 -12.15 -15.38
N GLY A 129 -11.54 -11.19 -16.09
CA GLY A 129 -12.25 -10.27 -16.99
C GLY A 129 -12.30 -8.82 -16.53
N VAL A 130 -11.81 -8.49 -15.34
CA VAL A 130 -11.70 -7.10 -14.88
C VAL A 130 -10.57 -6.40 -15.67
N GLU A 131 -10.83 -5.21 -16.23
CA GLU A 131 -9.85 -4.60 -17.14
C GLU A 131 -8.84 -3.68 -16.43
N ASN A 132 -9.30 -2.85 -15.50
CA ASN A 132 -8.47 -1.90 -14.76
C ASN A 132 -8.66 -2.10 -13.26
N ILE A 133 -7.56 -2.21 -12.53
CA ILE A 133 -7.57 -2.44 -11.11
C ILE A 133 -6.73 -1.39 -10.42
N LEU A 134 -7.32 -0.73 -9.44
CA LEU A 134 -6.63 0.18 -8.53
C LEU A 134 -6.14 -0.63 -7.32
N LEU A 135 -4.85 -0.92 -7.30
CA LEU A 135 -4.17 -1.51 -6.16
C LEU A 135 -3.57 -0.38 -5.32
N LEU A 136 -4.01 -0.28 -4.08
CA LEU A 136 -3.56 0.68 -3.10
C LEU A 136 -2.78 -0.05 -2.01
N THR A 137 -1.62 0.47 -1.65
CA THR A 137 -0.80 -0.08 -0.57
C THR A 137 -0.30 1.05 0.31
N GLY A 138 -0.50 0.95 1.60
CA GLY A 138 -0.07 2.01 2.51
C GLY A 138 -0.28 1.67 3.97
N ASP A 139 0.57 2.25 4.79
CA ASP A 139 0.47 2.13 6.24
C ASP A 139 0.83 3.44 6.93
N THR A 140 0.19 3.68 8.07
CA THR A 140 0.54 4.72 9.04
C THR A 140 1.08 4.06 10.30
N ILE A 141 2.14 3.27 10.12
CA ILE A 141 2.72 2.43 11.17
C ILE A 141 3.27 3.27 12.33
N SER A 142 3.60 4.55 12.09
CA SER A 142 4.04 5.48 13.13
C SER A 142 3.02 5.68 14.24
N LYS A 143 1.72 5.39 13.98
CA LYS A 143 0.64 5.44 14.96
C LYS A 143 0.54 4.18 15.82
N ALA A 144 1.02 3.06 15.31
CA ALA A 144 0.91 1.75 15.97
C ALA A 144 2.12 1.37 16.84
N ILE A 145 3.30 1.97 16.56
CA ILE A 145 4.55 1.66 17.27
C ILE A 145 4.72 2.51 18.53
N ASP A 146 5.40 1.95 19.54
CA ASP A 146 5.84 2.73 20.71
C ASP A 146 6.96 3.70 20.30
N LYS A 147 6.74 4.99 20.50
CA LYS A 147 7.71 6.07 20.20
C LYS A 147 9.01 5.96 21.03
N ASN A 148 8.98 5.25 22.16
CA ASN A 148 10.14 5.03 23.02
C ASN A 148 10.96 3.78 22.65
N ASP A 149 10.42 2.92 21.79
CA ASP A 149 11.16 1.75 21.30
C ASP A 149 12.10 2.16 20.16
N ASN A 150 13.38 2.32 20.48
CA ASN A 150 14.40 2.68 19.50
C ASN A 150 14.62 1.64 18.39
N SER A 151 14.13 0.42 18.55
CA SER A 151 14.29 -0.62 17.51
C SER A 151 13.31 -0.43 16.34
N THR A 152 12.12 0.04 16.60
CA THR A 152 11.05 0.24 15.60
C THR A 152 10.80 1.70 15.29
N SER A 153 10.79 2.58 16.31
CA SER A 153 10.44 3.99 16.15
C SER A 153 11.40 4.79 15.26
N LEU A 154 12.65 4.32 15.10
CA LEU A 154 13.65 4.95 14.24
C LEU A 154 13.62 4.43 12.79
N LEU A 155 12.93 3.33 12.55
CA LEU A 155 12.92 2.64 11.25
C LEU A 155 11.70 3.04 10.40
N PHE A 156 10.51 3.03 10.98
CA PHE A 156 9.26 3.16 10.24
C PHE A 156 8.82 4.61 10.04
N GLY A 157 8.35 4.89 8.83
CA GLY A 157 7.59 6.07 8.46
C GLY A 157 6.28 5.67 7.80
N ASP A 158 5.53 6.64 7.32
CA ASP A 158 4.19 6.48 6.76
C ASP A 158 4.20 6.83 5.27
N ALA A 159 3.44 6.07 4.48
CA ALA A 159 3.27 6.32 3.06
C ALA A 159 2.01 5.65 2.52
N GLY A 160 1.49 6.18 1.42
CA GLY A 160 0.48 5.53 0.59
C GLY A 160 0.93 5.47 -0.87
N CYS A 161 0.58 4.40 -1.55
CA CYS A 161 0.90 4.19 -2.96
C CYS A 161 -0.35 3.72 -3.71
N ALA A 162 -0.49 4.16 -4.95
CA ALA A 162 -1.49 3.69 -5.90
C ALA A 162 -0.79 3.09 -7.11
N THR A 163 -1.27 1.95 -7.55
CA THR A 163 -0.82 1.26 -8.77
C THR A 163 -2.04 0.90 -9.59
N ILE A 164 -2.06 1.30 -10.86
CA ILE A 164 -3.08 0.83 -11.80
C ILE A 164 -2.52 -0.33 -12.62
N LEU A 165 -3.20 -1.47 -12.56
CA LEU A 165 -2.95 -2.60 -13.42
C LEU A 165 -4.02 -2.66 -14.50
N THR A 166 -3.61 -2.94 -15.74
CA THR A 166 -4.50 -3.03 -16.88
C THR A 166 -4.27 -4.31 -17.65
N ARG A 167 -5.30 -4.72 -18.41
CA ARG A 167 -5.15 -5.77 -19.41
C ARG A 167 -4.36 -5.26 -20.61
N LYS A 168 -3.27 -5.95 -20.97
CA LYS A 168 -2.46 -5.62 -22.14
C LYS A 168 -1.96 -6.89 -22.82
N LYS A 169 -2.29 -7.09 -24.08
CA LYS A 169 -1.82 -8.24 -24.87
C LYS A 169 -0.28 -8.29 -24.93
N ASN A 170 0.27 -9.50 -24.91
CA ASN A 170 1.70 -9.75 -25.02
C ASN A 170 2.55 -9.20 -23.86
N SER A 171 1.94 -8.92 -22.71
CA SER A 171 2.64 -8.62 -21.45
C SER A 171 2.47 -9.79 -20.47
N SER A 172 3.31 -9.87 -19.47
CA SER A 172 3.16 -10.88 -18.40
C SER A 172 3.87 -10.43 -17.13
N ILE A 173 3.33 -10.88 -16.00
CA ILE A 173 3.97 -10.77 -14.68
C ILE A 173 4.35 -12.19 -14.25
N SER A 174 5.56 -12.36 -13.76
CA SER A 174 6.02 -13.61 -13.14
C SER A 174 6.32 -13.36 -11.67
N CYS A 175 5.87 -14.26 -10.80
CA CYS A 175 6.10 -14.15 -9.36
C CYS A 175 6.35 -15.51 -8.71
N VAL A 176 7.01 -15.46 -7.57
CA VAL A 176 7.16 -16.56 -6.62
C VAL A 176 6.61 -16.07 -5.30
N LEU A 177 5.57 -16.71 -4.81
CA LEU A 177 4.92 -16.39 -3.54
C LEU A 177 4.96 -17.59 -2.62
N GLY A 178 5.09 -17.33 -1.34
CA GLY A 178 5.06 -18.34 -0.29
C GLY A 178 4.87 -17.67 1.06
N VAL A 179 4.51 -18.47 2.05
CA VAL A 179 4.34 -18.04 3.44
C VAL A 179 4.88 -19.11 4.37
N ASP A 180 5.55 -18.67 5.43
CA ASP A 180 5.90 -19.52 6.55
C ASP A 180 5.24 -18.92 7.82
N GLY A 181 4.13 -19.54 8.24
CA GLY A 181 3.39 -19.13 9.42
C GLY A 181 4.02 -19.59 10.73
N SER A 182 5.08 -20.40 10.72
CA SER A 182 5.72 -20.86 11.96
C SER A 182 6.41 -19.75 12.75
N GLY A 183 6.76 -18.65 12.07
CA GLY A 183 7.43 -17.49 12.67
C GLY A 183 6.49 -16.36 13.13
N PHE A 184 5.18 -16.61 13.28
CA PHE A 184 4.19 -15.55 13.56
C PHE A 184 4.47 -14.75 14.86
N GLU A 185 5.08 -15.39 15.86
CA GLU A 185 5.41 -14.73 17.13
C GLU A 185 6.54 -13.70 17.01
N ALA A 186 7.28 -13.67 15.90
CA ALA A 186 8.41 -12.75 15.74
C ALA A 186 7.97 -11.28 15.54
N ILE A 187 6.75 -11.05 15.03
CA ILE A 187 6.17 -9.72 14.85
C ILE A 187 4.67 -9.80 15.11
N ILE A 188 4.22 -9.31 16.26
CA ILE A 188 2.82 -9.27 16.69
C ILE A 188 2.49 -7.85 17.16
N ILE A 189 1.32 -7.36 16.75
CA ILE A 189 0.72 -6.12 17.26
C ILE A 189 -0.66 -6.45 17.81
#